data_de7f8a5f514cac041b7a69daef5140eb
#
_entry.id   de7f8a5f514cac041b7a69daef5140eb
#
_cell.length_a   1.000
_cell.length_b   1.000
_cell.length_c   1.000
_cell.angle_alpha   90.00
_cell.angle_beta   90.00
_cell.angle_gamma   90.00
#
_symmetry.space_group_name_H-M   'P 1'
#
loop_
_entity.id
_entity.type
_entity.pdbx_description
1 polymer ?
#
loop_
_entity_poly.entity_id
_entity_poly.type
_entity_poly.pdbx_seq_one_letter_code
_entity_poly.pdbx_strand_id
1 'polypeptide(L)'
;MAKIAIITVHKDFDDDLLKTAKSVSSQNIKPDLHLIVAKKIDKSLKKKIKNKYTKIIVGKDKSLWNAMNIGLKKTSKYHVIFINSGDELIYFESVALIKGAIKKYKDKCLIFKNLNIYKEMVFDIKEFFFNKDNYSPHPSFVRPPSNNFFFDEKIYISSDAVWMKKNINFFGKIKIYKNLSMHYLGGQSSKPTLISTKHQFTLSLLDGLKELIKLILLKMLSQKFYYILIYFYKCKIHYKKFKQIE
;
A
#
# COMPACT_ATOMS: atom_id res chain seq x y z
N MET A 1 -14.07 6.32 -20.56
CA MET A 1 -14.19 5.99 -19.13
C MET A 1 -12.79 5.90 -18.52
N ALA A 2 -12.64 6.35 -17.28
CA ALA A 2 -11.36 6.23 -16.56
C ALA A 2 -11.02 4.75 -16.31
N LYS A 3 -9.82 4.34 -16.71
CA LYS A 3 -9.32 2.97 -16.50
C LYS A 3 -8.53 2.90 -15.20
N ILE A 4 -8.77 1.86 -14.41
CA ILE A 4 -8.07 1.59 -13.14
C ILE A 4 -7.25 0.31 -13.27
N ALA A 5 -5.98 0.40 -12.88
CA ALA A 5 -5.13 -0.77 -12.65
C ALA A 5 -4.81 -0.88 -11.16
N ILE A 6 -5.01 -2.07 -10.62
CA ILE A 6 -4.48 -2.47 -9.31
C ILE A 6 -3.19 -3.22 -9.57
N ILE A 7 -2.09 -2.80 -8.95
CA ILE A 7 -0.80 -3.48 -9.04
C ILE A 7 -0.54 -4.18 -7.71
N THR A 8 -0.27 -5.47 -7.77
CA THR A 8 0.15 -6.28 -6.62
C THR A 8 1.59 -6.75 -6.85
N VAL A 9 2.49 -6.41 -5.93
CA VAL A 9 3.84 -6.94 -5.90
C VAL A 9 3.88 -8.10 -4.91
N HIS A 10 4.43 -9.25 -5.35
CA HIS A 10 4.50 -10.48 -4.57
C HIS A 10 5.91 -11.07 -4.62
N LYS A 11 6.41 -11.46 -3.45
CA LYS A 11 7.73 -12.07 -3.32
C LYS A 11 7.65 -13.50 -2.78
N ASP A 12 7.06 -13.65 -1.59
CA ASP A 12 7.00 -14.89 -0.82
C ASP A 12 5.58 -15.02 -0.24
N PHE A 13 5.17 -16.12 0.35
CA PHE A 13 3.88 -16.36 1.02
C PHE A 13 2.65 -16.28 0.09
N ASP A 14 2.40 -17.36 -0.61
CA ASP A 14 1.29 -17.48 -1.57
C ASP A 14 -0.10 -17.24 -0.95
N ASP A 15 -0.30 -17.52 0.34
CA ASP A 15 -1.55 -17.23 1.04
C ASP A 15 -1.83 -15.73 1.13
N ASP A 16 -0.81 -14.91 1.33
CA ASP A 16 -0.93 -13.45 1.31
C ASP A 16 -1.37 -12.96 -0.06
N LEU A 17 -0.81 -13.51 -1.14
CA LEU A 17 -1.24 -13.19 -2.50
C LEU A 17 -2.67 -13.64 -2.77
N LEU A 18 -3.05 -14.83 -2.31
CA LEU A 18 -4.43 -15.33 -2.46
C LEU A 18 -5.43 -14.41 -1.77
N LYS A 19 -5.13 -13.95 -0.57
CA LYS A 19 -5.93 -13.00 0.21
C LYS A 19 -6.13 -11.68 -0.54
N THR A 20 -5.05 -11.08 -1.01
CA THR A 20 -5.09 -9.86 -1.83
C THR A 20 -5.91 -10.06 -3.11
N ALA A 21 -5.64 -11.14 -3.85
CA ALA A 21 -6.34 -11.43 -5.10
C ALA A 21 -7.85 -11.66 -4.90
N LYS A 22 -8.25 -12.30 -3.80
CA LYS A 22 -9.66 -12.45 -3.41
C LYS A 22 -10.30 -11.09 -3.12
N SER A 23 -9.66 -10.20 -2.36
CA SER A 23 -10.21 -8.88 -2.06
C SER A 23 -10.42 -8.03 -3.32
N VAL A 24 -9.55 -8.19 -4.34
CA VAL A 24 -9.71 -7.55 -5.65
C VAL A 24 -10.79 -8.23 -6.51
N SER A 25 -10.85 -9.56 -6.49
CA SER A 25 -11.81 -10.30 -7.31
C SER A 25 -13.24 -10.25 -6.77
N SER A 26 -13.43 -10.02 -5.48
CA SER A 26 -14.75 -9.89 -4.86
C SER A 26 -15.41 -8.52 -5.11
N GLN A 27 -14.69 -7.51 -5.62
CA GLN A 27 -15.26 -6.19 -5.86
C GLN A 27 -16.51 -6.23 -6.75
N ASN A 28 -17.57 -5.44 -6.44
CA ASN A 28 -18.78 -5.34 -7.26
C ASN A 28 -18.46 -4.79 -8.66
N ILE A 29 -17.67 -3.74 -8.73
CA ILE A 29 -17.09 -3.23 -9.99
C ILE A 29 -15.64 -3.70 -10.07
N LYS A 30 -15.31 -4.49 -11.10
CA LYS A 30 -13.95 -5.00 -11.27
C LYS A 30 -13.01 -3.90 -11.75
N PRO A 31 -11.71 -3.96 -11.36
CA PRO A 31 -10.71 -3.10 -11.99
C PRO A 31 -10.58 -3.45 -13.48
N ASP A 32 -10.11 -2.51 -14.29
CA ASP A 32 -9.86 -2.76 -15.71
C ASP A 32 -8.63 -3.66 -15.90
N LEU A 33 -7.72 -3.66 -14.92
CA LEU A 33 -6.54 -4.52 -14.86
C LEU A 33 -6.15 -4.79 -13.40
N HIS A 34 -5.94 -6.06 -13.05
CA HIS A 34 -5.18 -6.47 -11.87
C HIS A 34 -3.85 -7.03 -12.34
N LEU A 35 -2.77 -6.27 -12.19
CA LEU A 35 -1.44 -6.66 -12.61
C LEU A 35 -0.65 -7.18 -11.41
N ILE A 36 -0.32 -8.45 -11.42
CA ILE A 36 0.50 -9.09 -10.39
C ILE A 36 1.93 -9.22 -10.92
N VAL A 37 2.89 -8.63 -10.21
CA VAL A 37 4.32 -8.78 -10.48
C VAL A 37 4.90 -9.63 -9.36
N ALA A 38 5.20 -10.89 -9.67
CA ALA A 38 5.62 -11.89 -8.71
C ALA A 38 7.06 -12.34 -8.98
N LYS A 39 7.90 -12.43 -7.93
CA LYS A 39 9.22 -13.03 -8.03
C LYS A 39 9.11 -14.52 -8.35
N LYS A 40 8.21 -15.20 -7.66
CA LYS A 40 7.80 -16.59 -7.88
C LYS A 40 6.32 -16.74 -7.55
N ILE A 41 5.68 -17.76 -8.03
CA ILE A 41 4.26 -18.08 -7.72
C ILE A 41 4.05 -19.57 -8.00
N ASP A 42 3.34 -20.23 -7.11
CA ASP A 42 2.94 -21.62 -7.33
C ASP A 42 1.96 -21.76 -8.50
N LYS A 43 2.07 -22.86 -9.24
CA LYS A 43 1.21 -23.15 -10.40
C LYS A 43 -0.28 -23.27 -10.01
N SER A 44 -0.58 -23.87 -8.85
CA SER A 44 -1.93 -24.05 -8.34
C SER A 44 -2.54 -22.71 -7.97
N LEU A 45 -1.79 -21.85 -7.27
CA LEU A 45 -2.22 -20.49 -6.93
C LEU A 45 -2.45 -19.65 -8.20
N LYS A 46 -1.52 -19.71 -9.16
CA LYS A 46 -1.68 -19.00 -10.43
C LYS A 46 -2.99 -19.37 -11.14
N LYS A 47 -3.40 -20.65 -11.09
CA LYS A 47 -4.68 -21.11 -11.64
C LYS A 47 -5.87 -20.55 -10.84
N LYS A 48 -5.81 -20.55 -9.50
CA LYS A 48 -6.88 -20.07 -8.61
C LYS A 48 -7.16 -18.56 -8.76
N ILE A 49 -6.13 -17.72 -8.96
CA ILE A 49 -6.28 -16.27 -9.05
C ILE A 49 -6.46 -15.73 -10.47
N LYS A 50 -6.36 -16.61 -11.48
CA LYS A 50 -6.52 -16.23 -12.90
C LYS A 50 -7.98 -15.86 -13.18
N ASN A 51 -8.19 -14.68 -13.79
CA ASN A 51 -9.47 -14.24 -14.31
C ASN A 51 -9.25 -13.31 -15.51
N LYS A 52 -10.34 -12.81 -16.13
CA LYS A 52 -10.28 -12.04 -17.39
C LYS A 52 -9.55 -10.70 -17.29
N TYR A 53 -9.47 -10.10 -16.10
CA TYR A 53 -8.77 -8.81 -15.86
C TYR A 53 -7.43 -8.99 -15.12
N THR A 54 -7.04 -10.21 -14.74
CA THR A 54 -5.76 -10.46 -14.06
C THR A 54 -4.68 -10.83 -15.04
N LYS A 55 -3.54 -10.12 -14.98
CA LYS A 55 -2.30 -10.44 -15.67
C LYS A 55 -1.19 -10.68 -14.67
N ILE A 56 -0.35 -11.68 -14.92
CA ILE A 56 0.72 -12.09 -14.01
C ILE A 56 2.06 -12.06 -14.76
N ILE A 57 3.04 -11.35 -14.20
CA ILE A 57 4.43 -11.31 -14.63
C ILE A 57 5.26 -11.99 -13.56
N VAL A 58 6.10 -12.96 -13.93
CA VAL A 58 6.90 -13.77 -12.99
C VAL A 58 8.38 -13.64 -13.29
N GLY A 59 9.20 -13.56 -12.25
CA GLY A 59 10.66 -13.73 -12.30
C GLY A 59 11.45 -12.63 -12.99
N LYS A 60 10.87 -11.43 -13.18
CA LYS A 60 11.54 -10.31 -13.88
C LYS A 60 12.05 -9.21 -12.95
N ASP A 61 11.73 -9.28 -11.67
CA ASP A 61 12.09 -8.25 -10.70
C ASP A 61 13.42 -8.55 -9.99
N LYS A 62 14.18 -7.48 -9.73
CA LYS A 62 15.44 -7.51 -8.97
C LYS A 62 15.25 -7.03 -7.51
N SER A 63 14.23 -6.23 -7.27
CA SER A 63 13.90 -5.65 -5.97
C SER A 63 12.43 -5.29 -5.90
N LEU A 64 11.93 -4.93 -4.70
CA LEU A 64 10.56 -4.43 -4.50
C LEU A 64 10.26 -3.24 -5.42
N TRP A 65 11.13 -2.23 -5.43
CA TRP A 65 10.92 -1.03 -6.24
C TRP A 65 11.02 -1.29 -7.73
N ASN A 66 11.89 -2.23 -8.14
CA ASN A 66 11.97 -2.69 -9.51
C ASN A 66 10.68 -3.40 -9.94
N ALA A 67 10.11 -4.25 -9.09
CA ALA A 67 8.82 -4.90 -9.35
C ALA A 67 7.69 -3.87 -9.50
N MET A 68 7.63 -2.85 -8.63
CA MET A 68 6.68 -1.75 -8.74
C MET A 68 6.87 -0.96 -10.04
N ASN A 69 8.11 -0.68 -10.43
CA ASN A 69 8.44 0.00 -11.69
C ASN A 69 8.02 -0.82 -12.93
N ILE A 70 8.20 -2.14 -12.91
CA ILE A 70 7.67 -3.04 -13.95
C ILE A 70 6.14 -2.86 -14.06
N GLY A 71 5.46 -2.82 -12.92
CA GLY A 71 4.03 -2.57 -12.86
C GLY A 71 3.64 -1.22 -13.49
N LEU A 72 4.30 -0.14 -13.09
CA LEU A 72 4.05 1.22 -13.59
C LEU A 72 4.24 1.33 -15.11
N LYS A 73 5.32 0.74 -15.65
CA LYS A 73 5.59 0.74 -17.10
C LYS A 73 4.46 0.08 -17.91
N LYS A 74 3.81 -0.95 -17.35
CA LYS A 74 2.72 -1.69 -18.00
C LYS A 74 1.35 -1.04 -17.82
N THR A 75 1.23 -0.06 -16.92
CA THR A 75 -0.04 0.57 -16.53
C THR A 75 -0.06 2.09 -16.75
N SER A 76 0.80 2.60 -17.63
CA SER A 76 0.97 4.05 -17.87
C SER A 76 -0.32 4.78 -18.27
N LYS A 77 -1.26 4.09 -18.92
CA LYS A 77 -2.56 4.62 -19.40
C LYS A 77 -3.70 4.45 -18.35
N TYR A 78 -3.39 3.99 -17.15
CA TYR A 78 -4.35 3.71 -16.11
C TYR A 78 -4.17 4.65 -14.91
N HIS A 79 -5.24 4.89 -14.18
CA HIS A 79 -5.10 5.29 -12.78
C HIS A 79 -4.58 4.09 -12.00
N VAL A 80 -3.55 4.29 -11.20
CA VAL A 80 -2.84 3.19 -10.56
C VAL A 80 -2.97 3.28 -9.05
N ILE A 81 -3.28 2.15 -8.43
CA ILE A 81 -3.16 1.91 -7.00
C ILE A 81 -2.34 0.65 -6.76
N PHE A 82 -1.48 0.67 -5.73
CA PHE A 82 -0.75 -0.51 -5.27
C PHE A 82 -1.49 -1.13 -4.07
N ILE A 83 -1.85 -2.40 -4.21
CA ILE A 83 -2.31 -3.25 -3.11
C ILE A 83 -1.36 -4.44 -3.09
N ASN A 84 -0.33 -4.35 -2.25
CA ASN A 84 0.72 -5.37 -2.19
C ASN A 84 0.19 -6.69 -1.62
N SER A 85 0.93 -7.79 -1.88
CA SER A 85 0.62 -9.09 -1.32
C SER A 85 0.53 -9.02 0.20
N GLY A 86 -0.59 -9.46 0.76
CA GLY A 86 -0.97 -9.33 2.17
C GLY A 86 -1.92 -8.17 2.47
N ASP A 87 -1.93 -7.11 1.68
CA ASP A 87 -2.90 -6.01 1.83
C ASP A 87 -4.22 -6.33 1.13
N GLU A 88 -5.30 -5.70 1.57
CA GLU A 88 -6.65 -5.93 1.05
C GLU A 88 -7.41 -4.62 0.80
N LEU A 89 -8.31 -4.62 -0.18
CA LEU A 89 -9.39 -3.65 -0.26
C LEU A 89 -10.43 -3.95 0.82
N ILE A 90 -10.90 -2.91 1.54
CA ILE A 90 -11.78 -3.11 2.71
C ILE A 90 -13.20 -3.50 2.30
N TYR A 91 -13.76 -2.75 1.34
CA TYR A 91 -15.17 -2.87 0.99
C TYR A 91 -15.35 -3.54 -0.36
N PHE A 92 -16.45 -4.24 -0.52
CA PHE A 92 -16.93 -4.76 -1.80
C PHE A 92 -17.07 -3.67 -2.88
N GLU A 93 -17.17 -2.41 -2.49
CA GLU A 93 -17.36 -1.24 -3.35
C GLU A 93 -16.10 -0.36 -3.48
N SER A 94 -14.94 -0.82 -3.02
CA SER A 94 -13.72 0.01 -3.01
C SER A 94 -13.32 0.47 -4.42
N VAL A 95 -13.43 -0.38 -5.44
CA VAL A 95 -13.15 0.01 -6.83
C VAL A 95 -14.21 0.99 -7.36
N ALA A 96 -15.48 0.81 -7.00
CA ALA A 96 -16.54 1.76 -7.36
C ALA A 96 -16.28 3.13 -6.75
N LEU A 97 -15.85 3.18 -5.47
CA LEU A 97 -15.48 4.41 -4.78
C LEU A 97 -14.32 5.13 -5.50
N ILE A 98 -13.29 4.41 -5.91
CA ILE A 98 -12.18 4.98 -6.69
C ILE A 98 -12.69 5.52 -8.03
N LYS A 99 -13.50 4.75 -8.78
CA LYS A 99 -14.04 5.21 -10.09
C LYS A 99 -14.89 6.47 -9.95
N GLY A 100 -15.73 6.55 -8.91
CA GLY A 100 -16.51 7.74 -8.61
C GLY A 100 -15.63 8.96 -8.31
N ALA A 101 -14.59 8.79 -7.50
CA ALA A 101 -13.65 9.86 -7.19
C ALA A 101 -12.85 10.32 -8.42
N ILE A 102 -12.40 9.40 -9.27
CA ILE A 102 -11.72 9.73 -10.53
C ILE A 102 -12.65 10.52 -11.47
N LYS A 103 -13.93 10.15 -11.56
CA LYS A 103 -14.90 10.91 -12.38
C LYS A 103 -14.97 12.37 -11.97
N LYS A 104 -14.87 12.65 -10.66
CA LYS A 104 -14.92 14.01 -10.10
C LYS A 104 -13.58 14.76 -10.18
N TYR A 105 -12.46 14.05 -10.03
CA TYR A 105 -11.12 14.64 -9.84
C TYR A 105 -10.09 14.03 -10.79
N LYS A 106 -10.37 14.01 -12.09
CA LYS A 106 -9.67 13.25 -13.16
C LYS A 106 -8.15 13.23 -13.06
N ASP A 107 -7.53 14.40 -12.90
CA ASP A 107 -6.08 14.61 -13.04
C ASP A 107 -5.39 14.83 -11.68
N LYS A 108 -6.05 14.47 -10.57
CA LYS A 108 -5.51 14.62 -9.22
C LYS A 108 -5.10 13.28 -8.64
N CYS A 109 -4.02 13.27 -7.86
CA CYS A 109 -3.76 12.16 -6.95
C CYS A 109 -4.87 12.08 -5.91
N LEU A 110 -5.43 10.89 -5.70
CA LEU A 110 -6.45 10.67 -4.69
C LEU A 110 -5.80 9.95 -3.51
N ILE A 111 -6.03 10.48 -2.31
CA ILE A 111 -5.51 9.95 -1.05
C ILE A 111 -6.69 9.56 -0.19
N PHE A 112 -6.87 8.26 0.00
CA PHE A 112 -7.87 7.72 0.92
C PHE A 112 -7.21 7.38 2.26
N LYS A 113 -8.03 7.19 3.30
CA LYS A 113 -7.58 6.58 4.55
C LYS A 113 -7.32 5.08 4.34
N ASN A 114 -6.48 4.51 5.19
CA ASN A 114 -6.31 3.07 5.31
C ASN A 114 -6.44 2.65 6.77
N LEU A 115 -6.75 1.38 7.01
CA LEU A 115 -6.62 0.75 8.31
C LEU A 115 -5.29 0.03 8.37
N ASN A 116 -4.54 0.23 9.46
CA ASN A 116 -3.39 -0.60 9.77
C ASN A 116 -3.83 -1.71 10.71
N ILE A 117 -3.46 -2.94 10.41
CA ILE A 117 -3.89 -4.14 11.14
C ILE A 117 -2.68 -4.82 11.75
N TYR A 118 -2.74 -5.12 13.03
CA TYR A 118 -1.79 -6.00 13.70
C TYR A 118 -2.54 -7.02 14.55
N LYS A 119 -2.54 -8.27 14.13
CA LYS A 119 -3.37 -9.34 14.73
C LYS A 119 -4.84 -8.88 14.79
N GLU A 120 -5.42 -8.80 16.00
CA GLU A 120 -6.80 -8.36 16.23
C GLU A 120 -6.96 -6.85 16.38
N MET A 121 -5.86 -6.09 16.41
CA MET A 121 -5.90 -4.64 16.59
C MET A 121 -6.02 -3.92 15.24
N VAL A 122 -6.91 -2.96 15.20
CA VAL A 122 -7.18 -2.07 14.06
C VAL A 122 -6.80 -0.65 14.47
N PHE A 123 -5.91 -0.03 13.72
CA PHE A 123 -5.46 1.34 13.91
C PHE A 123 -6.06 2.21 12.79
N ASP A 124 -7.10 2.97 13.13
CA ASP A 124 -7.74 3.93 12.20
C ASP A 124 -7.19 5.34 12.47
N ILE A 125 -6.58 5.95 11.45
CA ILE A 125 -5.97 7.28 11.60
C ILE A 125 -7.02 8.33 11.97
N LYS A 126 -6.73 9.14 13.00
CA LYS A 126 -7.57 10.27 13.37
C LYS A 126 -7.58 11.32 12.26
N GLU A 127 -8.70 11.99 12.07
CA GLU A 127 -8.91 12.99 11.01
C GLU A 127 -7.85 14.10 11.01
N PHE A 128 -7.50 14.61 12.17
CA PHE A 128 -6.45 15.60 12.34
C PHE A 128 -5.12 15.19 11.70
N PHE A 129 -4.69 13.92 11.88
CA PHE A 129 -3.45 13.43 11.28
C PHE A 129 -3.60 13.09 9.80
N PHE A 130 -4.78 12.66 9.38
CA PHE A 130 -5.08 12.46 7.96
C PHE A 130 -4.96 13.77 7.18
N ASN A 131 -5.33 14.90 7.79
CA ASN A 131 -5.26 16.22 7.16
C ASN A 131 -3.84 16.77 7.02
N LYS A 132 -2.87 16.26 7.77
CA LYS A 132 -1.49 16.72 7.64
C LYS A 132 -0.96 16.50 6.23
N ASP A 133 -0.20 17.45 5.72
CA ASP A 133 0.27 17.46 4.33
C ASP A 133 1.13 16.26 3.96
N ASN A 134 1.90 15.74 4.90
CA ASN A 134 2.81 14.61 4.69
C ASN A 134 2.15 13.24 4.86
N TYR A 135 0.84 13.18 5.20
CA TYR A 135 0.16 11.89 5.30
C TYR A 135 -0.29 11.42 3.91
N SER A 136 0.27 10.32 3.47
CA SER A 136 -0.09 9.66 2.21
C SER A 136 0.17 8.15 2.35
N PRO A 137 -0.86 7.36 2.66
CA PRO A 137 -0.70 5.91 2.82
C PRO A 137 -0.57 5.25 1.45
N HIS A 138 0.54 4.54 1.23
CA HIS A 138 0.85 3.87 -0.02
C HIS A 138 -0.29 2.97 -0.53
N PRO A 139 -0.90 2.08 0.29
CA PRO A 139 -1.97 1.20 -0.20
C PRO A 139 -3.33 1.87 -0.38
N SER A 140 -3.41 3.20 -0.20
CA SER A 140 -4.62 4.00 -0.41
C SER A 140 -4.35 5.25 -1.24
N PHE A 141 -3.25 5.25 -2.00
CA PHE A 141 -2.84 6.31 -2.90
C PHE A 141 -3.15 5.93 -4.35
N VAL A 142 -3.98 6.72 -5.03
CA VAL A 142 -4.32 6.53 -6.45
C VAL A 142 -3.64 7.61 -7.27
N ARG A 143 -2.80 7.20 -8.23
CA ARG A 143 -2.09 8.09 -9.15
C ARG A 143 -2.83 8.19 -10.49
N PRO A 144 -2.93 9.38 -11.12
CA PRO A 144 -3.41 9.53 -12.51
C PRO A 144 -2.52 8.80 -13.53
N PRO A 145 -3.00 8.58 -14.78
CA PRO A 145 -2.19 8.03 -15.87
C PRO A 145 -0.91 8.83 -16.07
N SER A 146 0.24 8.17 -16.21
CA SER A 146 1.52 8.82 -16.44
C SER A 146 2.59 7.82 -16.88
N ASN A 147 3.51 8.28 -17.74
CA ASN A 147 4.75 7.59 -18.09
C ASN A 147 5.96 8.06 -17.25
N ASN A 148 5.76 9.08 -16.42
CA ASN A 148 6.79 9.69 -15.60
C ASN A 148 6.72 9.16 -14.17
N PHE A 149 7.72 9.50 -13.36
CA PHE A 149 7.76 9.22 -11.94
C PHE A 149 7.74 7.73 -11.59
N PHE A 150 8.90 7.14 -11.62
CA PHE A 150 9.18 5.79 -11.14
C PHE A 150 9.72 5.84 -9.70
N PHE A 151 9.65 4.69 -9.03
CA PHE A 151 10.32 4.52 -7.73
C PHE A 151 11.83 4.57 -7.93
N ASP A 152 12.54 5.20 -7.01
CA ASP A 152 13.99 5.19 -7.00
C ASP A 152 14.48 3.85 -6.42
N GLU A 153 15.10 3.04 -7.27
CA GLU A 153 15.57 1.69 -6.90
C GLU A 153 16.82 1.72 -6.01
N LYS A 154 17.49 2.88 -5.90
CA LYS A 154 18.64 3.07 -5.01
C LYS A 154 18.22 3.39 -3.58
N ILE A 155 17.00 3.84 -3.35
CA ILE A 155 16.45 4.13 -2.03
C ILE A 155 15.94 2.82 -1.44
N TYR A 156 16.60 2.34 -0.37
CA TYR A 156 16.25 1.07 0.25
C TYR A 156 14.86 1.11 0.93
N ILE A 157 14.54 2.17 1.65
CA ILE A 157 13.27 2.37 2.37
C ILE A 157 12.70 3.75 2.04
N SER A 158 11.37 3.87 2.01
CA SER A 158 10.65 5.12 1.74
C SER A 158 10.72 5.66 0.30
N SER A 159 11.14 4.82 -0.68
CA SER A 159 11.03 5.21 -2.09
C SER A 159 9.57 5.48 -2.51
N ASP A 160 8.61 4.81 -1.86
CA ASP A 160 7.17 5.08 -2.01
C ASP A 160 6.79 6.50 -1.57
N ALA A 161 7.29 6.96 -0.43
CA ALA A 161 7.03 8.32 0.04
C ALA A 161 7.59 9.37 -0.94
N VAL A 162 8.82 9.15 -1.45
CA VAL A 162 9.44 10.02 -2.45
C VAL A 162 8.63 10.00 -3.75
N TRP A 163 8.22 8.82 -4.21
CA TRP A 163 7.41 8.66 -5.40
C TRP A 163 6.05 9.35 -5.27
N MET A 164 5.34 9.15 -4.16
CA MET A 164 4.06 9.82 -3.90
C MET A 164 4.23 11.34 -3.88
N LYS A 165 5.28 11.87 -3.21
CA LYS A 165 5.56 13.32 -3.16
C LYS A 165 5.78 13.90 -4.55
N LYS A 166 6.56 13.24 -5.42
CA LYS A 166 6.77 13.67 -6.81
C LYS A 166 5.45 13.73 -7.60
N ASN A 167 4.60 12.71 -7.46
CA ASN A 167 3.30 12.69 -8.12
C ASN A 167 2.36 13.77 -7.58
N ILE A 168 2.29 13.96 -6.26
CA ILE A 168 1.47 15.01 -5.62
C ILE A 168 1.91 16.40 -6.08
N ASN A 169 3.20 16.66 -6.16
CA ASN A 169 3.72 17.96 -6.61
C ASN A 169 3.33 18.25 -8.07
N PHE A 170 3.26 17.24 -8.90
CA PHE A 170 2.93 17.39 -10.33
C PHE A 170 1.41 17.44 -10.58
N PHE A 171 0.64 16.52 -10.01
CA PHE A 171 -0.79 16.40 -10.27
C PHE A 171 -1.68 17.17 -9.26
N GLY A 172 -1.12 17.56 -8.11
CA GLY A 172 -1.90 17.97 -6.95
C GLY A 172 -2.58 16.77 -6.28
N LYS A 173 -3.27 17.03 -5.17
CA LYS A 173 -3.92 15.97 -4.36
C LYS A 173 -5.33 16.33 -3.95
N ILE A 174 -6.16 15.29 -3.78
CA ILE A 174 -7.46 15.34 -3.11
C ILE A 174 -7.46 14.28 -2.02
N LYS A 175 -7.82 14.67 -0.81
CA LYS A 175 -7.99 13.77 0.34
C LYS A 175 -9.45 13.35 0.48
N ILE A 176 -9.67 12.05 0.65
CA ILE A 176 -11.00 11.43 0.74
C ILE A 176 -11.09 10.68 2.07
N TYR A 177 -11.99 11.12 2.95
CA TYR A 177 -12.14 10.65 4.33
C TYR A 177 -12.83 9.29 4.45
N LYS A 178 -12.57 8.38 3.52
CA LYS A 178 -13.04 7.00 3.56
C LYS A 178 -11.86 6.04 3.61
N ASN A 179 -11.96 5.02 4.45
CA ASN A 179 -10.98 3.94 4.47
C ASN A 179 -11.14 3.12 3.18
N LEU A 180 -10.03 2.84 2.48
CA LEU A 180 -10.04 2.13 1.21
C LEU A 180 -9.40 0.75 1.32
N SER A 181 -8.31 0.64 2.05
CA SER A 181 -7.50 -0.56 2.15
C SER A 181 -7.14 -0.91 3.59
N MET A 182 -6.84 -2.18 3.82
CA MET A 182 -6.21 -2.71 5.02
C MET A 182 -4.75 -3.00 4.74
N HIS A 183 -3.86 -2.45 5.57
CA HIS A 183 -2.43 -2.71 5.54
C HIS A 183 -2.04 -3.54 6.77
N TYR A 184 -1.50 -4.73 6.55
CA TYR A 184 -1.11 -5.62 7.63
C TYR A 184 0.31 -5.35 8.10
N LEU A 185 0.42 -4.92 9.37
CA LEU A 185 1.69 -4.61 10.01
C LEU A 185 2.47 -5.91 10.32
N GLY A 186 3.79 -5.84 10.23
CA GLY A 186 4.68 -6.99 10.48
C GLY A 186 5.60 -7.31 9.32
N GLY A 187 5.33 -6.75 8.13
CA GLY A 187 6.21 -6.82 6.96
C GLY A 187 7.50 -5.99 7.13
N GLN A 188 8.37 -6.04 6.13
CA GLN A 188 9.69 -5.37 6.16
C GLN A 188 9.61 -3.85 6.38
N SER A 189 8.60 -3.19 5.82
CA SER A 189 8.43 -1.73 5.91
C SER A 189 7.81 -1.25 7.23
N SER A 190 7.20 -2.14 8.00
CA SER A 190 6.50 -1.79 9.24
C SER A 190 7.37 -1.91 10.50
N LYS A 191 8.59 -2.44 10.37
CA LYS A 191 9.54 -2.62 11.47
C LYS A 191 10.82 -1.83 11.20
N PRO A 192 11.31 -1.05 12.17
CA PRO A 192 12.63 -0.45 12.07
C PRO A 192 13.70 -1.55 12.04
N THR A 193 14.72 -1.34 11.23
CA THR A 193 15.90 -2.22 11.13
C THR A 193 17.16 -1.36 11.23
N LEU A 194 18.32 -1.97 11.51
CA LEU A 194 19.60 -1.25 11.48
C LEU A 194 19.85 -0.60 10.12
N ILE A 195 19.47 -1.29 9.02
CA ILE A 195 19.62 -0.77 7.66
C ILE A 195 18.69 0.45 7.44
N SER A 196 17.41 0.36 7.88
CA SER A 196 16.49 1.49 7.77
C SER A 196 16.95 2.68 8.60
N THR A 197 17.42 2.43 9.82
CA THR A 197 17.93 3.46 10.72
C THR A 197 19.15 4.16 10.09
N LYS A 198 20.13 3.41 9.60
CA LYS A 198 21.30 3.97 8.91
C LYS A 198 20.86 4.82 7.70
N HIS A 199 19.92 4.35 6.91
CA HIS A 199 19.41 5.11 5.76
C HIS A 199 18.72 6.40 6.18
N GLN A 200 17.92 6.39 7.26
CA GLN A 200 17.27 7.62 7.75
C GLN A 200 18.29 8.66 8.24
N PHE A 201 19.41 8.22 8.84
CA PHE A 201 20.50 9.13 9.19
C PHE A 201 21.14 9.81 7.97
N THR A 202 21.16 9.15 6.80
CA THR A 202 21.67 9.79 5.56
C THR A 202 20.70 10.84 4.99
N LEU A 203 19.42 10.80 5.38
CA LEU A 203 18.42 11.78 4.96
C LEU A 203 18.36 12.98 5.92
N SER A 204 18.31 12.73 7.21
CA SER A 204 18.39 13.76 8.25
C SER A 204 18.77 13.15 9.61
N LEU A 205 19.49 13.91 10.43
CA LEU A 205 19.84 13.51 11.79
C LEU A 205 18.59 13.23 12.64
N LEU A 206 17.57 14.10 12.52
CA LEU A 206 16.33 13.99 13.29
C LEU A 206 15.54 12.73 12.92
N ASP A 207 15.47 12.39 11.64
CA ASP A 207 14.74 11.19 11.20
C ASP A 207 15.50 9.92 11.53
N GLY A 208 16.84 9.96 11.48
CA GLY A 208 17.70 8.89 11.97
C GLY A 208 17.51 8.63 13.48
N LEU A 209 17.47 9.66 14.31
CA LEU A 209 17.22 9.55 15.75
C LEU A 209 15.83 8.98 16.04
N LYS A 210 14.78 9.44 15.34
CA LYS A 210 13.44 8.89 15.48
C LYS A 210 13.39 7.39 15.17
N GLU A 211 14.07 6.98 14.10
CA GLU A 211 14.08 5.58 13.70
C GLU A 211 14.90 4.71 14.67
N LEU A 212 16.00 5.25 15.22
CA LEU A 212 16.78 4.58 16.27
C LEU A 212 15.95 4.36 17.54
N ILE A 213 15.18 5.37 17.98
CA ILE A 213 14.26 5.25 19.12
C ILE A 213 13.25 4.13 18.86
N LYS A 214 12.64 4.08 17.67
CA LYS A 214 11.72 3.00 17.31
C LYS A 214 12.38 1.62 17.34
N LEU A 215 13.63 1.52 16.88
CA LEU A 215 14.38 0.26 16.92
C LEU A 215 14.66 -0.20 18.36
N ILE A 216 15.04 0.72 19.25
CA ILE A 216 15.24 0.44 20.66
C ILE A 216 13.92 -0.01 21.30
N LEU A 217 12.83 0.73 21.09
CA LEU A 217 11.51 0.37 21.60
C LEU A 217 11.04 -1.00 21.11
N LEU A 218 11.29 -1.35 19.84
CA LEU A 218 10.95 -2.67 19.32
C LEU A 218 11.74 -3.81 19.97
N LYS A 219 13.00 -3.54 20.40
CA LYS A 219 13.83 -4.50 21.12
C LYS A 219 13.43 -4.65 22.59
N MET A 220 12.98 -3.56 23.22
CA MET A 220 12.61 -3.54 24.65
C MET A 220 11.18 -4.02 24.91
N LEU A 221 10.28 -3.81 23.97
CA LEU A 221 8.86 -4.09 24.13
C LEU A 221 8.45 -5.28 23.27
N SER A 222 7.39 -5.98 23.69
CA SER A 222 6.75 -6.92 22.77
C SER A 222 6.23 -6.17 21.54
N GLN A 223 6.19 -6.84 20.41
CA GLN A 223 5.74 -6.24 19.14
C GLN A 223 4.33 -5.63 19.23
N LYS A 224 3.46 -6.20 20.06
CA LYS A 224 2.12 -5.68 20.36
C LYS A 224 2.19 -4.30 21.02
N PHE A 225 2.96 -4.16 22.10
CA PHE A 225 3.11 -2.89 22.80
C PHE A 225 3.82 -1.84 21.96
N TYR A 226 4.81 -2.24 21.17
CA TYR A 226 5.47 -1.35 20.21
C TYR A 226 4.45 -0.70 19.27
N TYR A 227 3.57 -1.48 18.63
CA TYR A 227 2.57 -0.90 17.72
C TYR A 227 1.53 -0.06 18.46
N ILE A 228 1.09 -0.46 19.64
CA ILE A 228 0.20 0.38 20.46
C ILE A 228 0.85 1.74 20.71
N LEU A 229 2.09 1.76 21.17
CA LEU A 229 2.80 3.00 21.49
C LEU A 229 2.97 3.92 20.28
N ILE A 230 3.40 3.37 19.14
CA ILE A 230 3.64 4.14 17.91
C ILE A 230 2.33 4.72 17.32
N TYR A 231 1.23 3.99 17.43
CA TYR A 231 -0.03 4.40 16.81
C TYR A 231 -1.01 5.05 17.79
N PHE A 232 -0.82 4.91 19.12
CA PHE A 232 -1.76 5.39 20.14
C PHE A 232 -2.15 6.86 19.97
N TYR A 233 -1.17 7.72 19.75
CA TYR A 233 -1.43 9.15 19.57
C TYR A 233 -2.13 9.47 18.25
N LYS A 234 -1.78 8.78 17.16
CA LYS A 234 -2.22 9.09 15.80
C LYS A 234 -3.52 8.40 15.40
N CYS A 235 -3.86 7.29 16.02
CA CYS A 235 -4.96 6.43 15.60
C CYS A 235 -6.00 6.23 16.70
N LYS A 236 -7.23 5.93 16.29
CA LYS A 236 -8.20 5.23 17.14
C LYS A 236 -7.84 3.75 17.08
N ILE A 237 -7.73 3.11 18.25
CA ILE A 237 -7.40 1.68 18.36
C ILE A 237 -8.70 0.94 18.65
N HIS A 238 -9.03 -0.02 17.81
CA HIS A 238 -10.19 -0.89 17.98
C HIS A 238 -9.70 -2.34 18.02
N TYR A 239 -10.39 -3.17 18.79
CA TYR A 239 -10.21 -4.62 18.73
C TYR A 239 -11.23 -5.21 17.77
N LYS A 240 -10.75 -5.96 16.78
CA LYS A 240 -11.62 -6.62 15.82
C LYS A 240 -12.33 -7.79 16.52
N LYS A 241 -13.61 -7.66 16.81
CA LYS A 241 -14.47 -8.83 16.88
C LYS A 241 -14.70 -9.25 15.43
N PHE A 242 -13.94 -10.21 14.94
CA PHE A 242 -14.21 -10.82 13.65
C PHE A 242 -15.54 -11.57 13.74
N LYS A 243 -16.63 -10.95 13.36
CA LYS A 243 -17.67 -11.70 12.68
C LYS A 243 -17.13 -11.92 11.26
N GLN A 244 -16.81 -13.15 10.92
CA GLN A 244 -16.68 -13.55 9.53
C GLN A 244 -17.96 -13.06 8.85
N ILE A 245 -17.80 -12.20 7.87
CA ILE A 245 -18.89 -11.90 6.94
C ILE A 245 -18.89 -13.12 6.03
N GLU A 246 -19.80 -14.07 6.34
CA GLU A 246 -20.17 -15.15 5.45
C GLU A 246 -20.72 -14.61 4.14
#